data_80e99ca2198f63af5d789a131c43a638
#
_entry.id   80e99ca2198f63af5d789a131c43a638
#
_cell.length_a   1.000
_cell.length_b   1.000
_cell.length_c   1.000
_cell.angle_alpha   90.00
_cell.angle_beta   90.00
_cell.angle_gamma   90.00
#
_symmetry.space_group_name_H-M   'P 1'
#
loop_
_entity.id
_entity.type
_entity.pdbx_description
1 polymer ?
#
loop_
_entity_poly.entity_id
_entity_poly.type
_entity_poly.pdbx_seq_one_letter_code
_entity_poly.pdbx_strand_id
1 'polypeptide(L)' 'MSEWISVKDRLPKLNQEILGYEKDIVYWGFYSQFGFLDTLEECERKETTHWMFIPNPPKEVV' A
#
# COMPACT_ATOMS: atom_id res chain seq x y z
N MET A 1 12.23 6.31 -12.43
CA MET A 1 11.82 7.08 -11.27
C MET A 1 10.83 6.26 -10.45
N SER A 2 11.05 6.18 -9.16
CA SER A 2 10.19 5.35 -8.32
C SER A 2 8.96 6.11 -7.87
N GLU A 3 7.81 5.44 -7.93
CA GLU A 3 6.58 6.03 -7.38
C GLU A 3 6.36 5.61 -5.93
N TRP A 4 7.29 4.86 -5.39
CA TRP A 4 7.20 4.41 -4.01
C TRP A 4 7.49 5.56 -3.06
N ILE A 5 6.68 5.66 -2.02
CA ILE A 5 6.81 6.70 -1.01
C ILE A 5 7.27 6.03 0.28
N SER A 6 8.34 6.57 0.87
CA SER A 6 8.82 6.04 2.14
C SER A 6 7.84 6.39 3.26
N VAL A 7 7.57 5.43 4.13
CA VAL A 7 6.70 5.70 5.28
C VAL A 7 7.31 6.75 6.20
N LYS A 8 8.62 6.98 6.09
CA LYS A 8 9.27 8.02 6.87
C LYS A 8 8.99 9.41 6.32
N ASP A 9 8.63 9.49 5.03
CA ASP A 9 8.33 10.77 4.41
C ASP A 9 6.88 11.15 4.60
N ARG A 10 5.99 10.19 4.41
CA ARG A 10 4.58 10.47 4.62
C ARG A 10 3.79 9.16 4.65
N LEU A 11 2.63 9.21 5.29
CA LEU A 11 1.75 8.06 5.42
C LEU A 11 0.51 8.25 4.57
N PRO A 12 -0.15 7.15 4.16
CA PRO A 12 -1.40 7.26 3.43
C PRO A 12 -2.51 7.82 4.32
N LYS A 13 -3.61 8.20 3.71
CA LYS A 13 -4.79 8.58 4.46
C LYS A 13 -5.42 7.32 5.06
N LEU A 14 -6.13 7.50 6.17
CA LEU A 14 -6.83 6.38 6.78
C LEU A 14 -7.80 5.75 5.80
N ASN A 15 -7.79 4.44 5.77
CA ASN A 15 -8.65 3.62 4.92
C ASN A 15 -8.38 3.75 3.43
N GLN A 16 -7.26 4.37 3.09
CA GLN A 16 -6.87 4.48 1.69
C GLN A 16 -6.25 3.17 1.22
N GLU A 17 -6.73 2.65 0.10
CA GLU A 17 -6.13 1.46 -0.49
C GLU A 17 -4.80 1.80 -1.15
N ILE A 18 -3.82 0.95 -0.93
CA ILE A 18 -2.47 1.19 -1.42
C ILE A 18 -1.80 -0.13 -1.79
N LEU A 19 -0.70 -0.02 -2.51
CA LEU A 19 0.24 -1.12 -2.63
C LEU A 19 1.32 -0.86 -1.60
N GLY A 20 1.67 -1.89 -0.85
CA GLY A 20 2.70 -1.77 0.16
C GLY A 20 3.90 -2.64 -0.17
N TYR A 21 5.03 -2.28 0.40
CA TYR A 21 6.27 -3.02 0.21
C TYR A 21 6.84 -3.39 1.57
N GLU A 22 6.98 -4.69 1.79
CA GLU A 22 7.49 -5.20 3.05
C GLU A 22 8.42 -6.39 2.76
N LYS A 23 9.69 -6.27 3.11
CA LYS A 23 10.64 -7.38 3.01
C LYS A 23 10.54 -8.12 1.67
N ASP A 24 10.71 -7.38 0.59
CA ASP A 24 10.68 -7.94 -0.77
C ASP A 24 9.32 -8.44 -1.21
N ILE A 25 8.28 -8.13 -0.47
CA ILE A 25 6.92 -8.50 -0.84
C ILE A 25 6.14 -7.24 -1.17
N VAL A 26 5.49 -7.25 -2.34
CA VAL A 26 4.55 -6.20 -2.70
C VAL A 26 3.16 -6.76 -2.43
N TYR A 27 2.38 -6.03 -1.65
CA TYR A 27 1.05 -6.49 -1.29
C TYR A 27 0.02 -5.40 -1.56
N TRP A 28 -1.22 -5.81 -1.66
CA TRP A 28 -2.35 -4.92 -1.83
C TRP A 28 -3.07 -4.82 -0.48
N GLY A 29 -3.18 -3.62 0.02
CA GLY A 29 -3.82 -3.44 1.30
C GLY A 29 -4.31 -2.02 1.49
N PHE A 30 -4.46 -1.65 2.73
CA PHE A 30 -4.91 -0.31 3.04
C PHE A 30 -4.30 0.12 4.38
N TYR A 31 -4.33 1.43 4.61
CA TYR A 31 -3.78 1.99 5.83
C TYR A 31 -4.93 2.22 6.82
N SER A 32 -4.80 1.65 7.99
CA SER A 32 -5.83 1.78 9.02
C SER A 32 -5.24 2.42 10.26
N GLN A 33 -6.10 2.67 11.25
CA GLN A 33 -5.63 3.18 12.52
C GLN A 33 -4.70 2.20 13.23
N PHE A 34 -4.72 0.95 12.82
CA PHE A 34 -3.83 -0.08 13.38
C PHE A 34 -2.57 -0.28 12.54
N GLY A 35 -2.40 0.50 11.46
CA GLY A 35 -1.25 0.37 10.59
C GLY A 35 -1.62 -0.20 9.24
N PHE A 36 -0.62 -0.76 8.56
CA PHE A 36 -0.81 -1.32 7.22
C PHE A 36 -1.40 -2.72 7.31
N LEU A 37 -2.48 -2.94 6.60
CA LEU A 37 -3.16 -4.23 6.57
C LEU A 37 -3.14 -4.79 5.16
N ASP A 38 -2.89 -6.09 5.06
CA ASP A 38 -2.86 -6.80 3.79
C ASP A 38 -4.25 -7.37 3.52
N THR A 39 -4.85 -6.94 2.42
CA THR A 39 -6.22 -7.33 2.11
C THR A 39 -6.33 -8.83 1.79
N LEU A 40 -5.34 -9.36 1.07
CA LEU A 40 -5.42 -10.75 0.65
C LEU A 40 -5.09 -11.72 1.79
N GLU A 41 -4.06 -11.41 2.56
CA GLU A 41 -3.64 -12.27 3.65
C GLU A 41 -4.38 -11.97 4.94
N GLU A 42 -5.12 -10.86 4.98
CA GLU A 42 -5.86 -10.45 6.16
C GLU A 42 -4.97 -10.38 7.40
N CYS A 43 -3.79 -9.82 7.22
CA CYS A 43 -2.86 -9.69 8.31
C CYS A 43 -2.24 -8.30 8.31
N GLU A 44 -1.63 -7.97 9.44
CA GLU A 44 -0.96 -6.70 9.60
C GLU A 44 0.45 -6.79 9.03
N ARG A 45 0.86 -5.77 8.27
CA ARG A 45 2.20 -5.71 7.67
C ARG A 45 3.02 -4.66 8.41
N LYS A 46 3.50 -5.04 9.59
CA LYS A 46 4.15 -4.08 10.49
C LYS A 46 5.46 -3.53 9.99
N GLU A 47 6.13 -4.25 9.09
CA GLU A 47 7.43 -3.82 8.62
C GLU A 47 7.39 -3.20 7.24
N THR A 48 6.23 -2.68 6.85
CA THR A 48 6.09 -1.95 5.61
C THR A 48 7.00 -0.73 5.62
N THR A 49 7.82 -0.59 4.59
CA THR A 49 8.76 0.52 4.49
C THR A 49 8.34 1.53 3.44
N HIS A 50 7.61 1.10 2.44
CA HIS A 50 7.19 1.95 1.34
C HIS A 50 5.77 1.63 0.93
N TRP A 51 5.14 2.60 0.29
CA TRP A 51 3.79 2.41 -0.24
C TRP A 51 3.62 3.27 -1.48
N MET A 52 2.61 2.97 -2.27
CA MET A 52 2.28 3.80 -3.42
C MET A 52 0.79 3.71 -3.69
N PHE A 53 0.31 4.70 -4.44
CA PHE A 53 -1.08 4.69 -4.84
C PHE A 53 -1.32 3.56 -5.83
N ILE A 54 -2.49 2.95 -5.74
CA ILE A 54 -2.87 1.91 -6.68
C ILE A 54 -3.10 2.58 -8.03
N PRO A 55 -2.45 2.08 -9.10
CA PRO A 55 -2.65 2.68 -10.41
C PRO A 55 -4.11 2.61 -10.84
N ASN A 56 -4.55 3.63 -11.54
CA ASN A 56 -5.89 3.62 -12.08
C ASN A 56 -6.01 2.52 -13.13
N PRO A 57 -7.18 1.88 -13.21
CA PRO A 57 -7.38 0.89 -14.27
C PRO A 57 -7.40 1.57 -15.64
N PRO A 58 -7.17 0.80 -16.71
CA PRO A 58 -7.26 1.37 -18.03
C PRO A 58 -8.65 1.97 -18.26
N LYS A 59 -8.69 3.06 -19.03
CA LYS A 59 -9.96 3.70 -19.30
C LYS A 59 -10.84 2.85 -20.19
N GLU A 60 -10.24 2.08 -21.04
CA GLU A 60 -10.98 1.18 -21.91
C GLU A 60 -11.04 -0.19 -21.26
N VAL A 61 -12.22 -0.55 -20.85
CA VAL A 61 -12.48 -1.89 -20.32
C VAL A 61 -13.38 -2.56 -21.31
N VAL A 62 -12.88 -3.57 -21.92
CA VAL A 62 -13.63 -4.27 -22.97
C VAL A 62 -14.21 -5.55 -22.41
#